data_d86ff2210cee09acecc4c3f57d37c5bc
#
_entry.id   d86ff2210cee09acecc4c3f57d37c5bc
#
_cell.length_a   1.000
_cell.length_b   1.000
_cell.length_c   1.000
_cell.angle_alpha   90.00
_cell.angle_beta   90.00
_cell.angle_gamma   90.00
#
_symmetry.space_group_name_H-M   'P 1'
#
loop_
_entity.id
_entity.type
_entity.pdbx_description
1 polymer ?
#
loop_
_entity_poly.entity_id
_entity_poly.type
_entity_poly.pdbx_seq_one_letter_code
_entity_poly.pdbx_strand_id
1 'polypeptide(L)' 'MADEYDPKVVTLAETDGYAIWSAEEPDGETTYNLELNNVTIHMFDEEWKEFLALIKKLK' A
#
# COMPACT_ATOMS: atom_id res chain seq x y z
N MET A 1 12.21 -18.00 -14.31
CA MET A 1 11.97 -17.56 -13.99
C MET A 1 11.57 -17.46 -13.24
N ALA A 2 11.47 -17.57 -13.13
CA ALA A 2 11.16 -17.31 -12.54
C ALA A 2 10.59 -17.30 -11.87
N ASP A 3 10.37 -17.61 -11.65
CA ASP A 3 9.85 -17.50 -11.02
C ASP A 3 9.46 -17.22 -10.15
N GLU A 4 9.17 -17.58 -10.47
CA GLU A 4 9.19 -16.95 -9.63
C GLU A 4 8.18 -16.46 -8.78
N TYR A 5 8.43 -16.08 -7.68
CA TYR A 5 7.42 -15.50 -6.83
C TYR A 5 7.10 -14.08 -7.30
N ASP A 6 5.85 -13.81 -7.53
CA ASP A 6 5.44 -12.53 -8.07
C ASP A 6 4.28 -12.01 -7.20
N PRO A 7 4.55 -11.14 -6.24
CA PRO A 7 3.49 -10.67 -5.35
C PRO A 7 2.42 -9.92 -6.15
N LYS A 8 1.19 -10.12 -5.76
CA LYS A 8 0.10 -9.41 -6.40
C LYS A 8 0.08 -7.97 -5.93
N VAL A 9 0.34 -7.07 -6.83
CA VAL A 9 0.38 -5.65 -6.54
C VAL A 9 -0.79 -4.98 -7.24
N VAL A 10 -1.58 -4.25 -6.47
CA VAL A 10 -2.74 -3.55 -7.00
C VAL A 10 -2.59 -2.08 -6.69
N THR A 11 -2.60 -1.25 -7.73
CA THR A 11 -2.57 0.20 -7.52
C THR A 11 -3.96 0.65 -7.11
N LEU A 12 -4.06 1.25 -5.94
CA LEU A 12 -5.33 1.69 -5.40
C LEU A 12 -5.65 3.13 -5.79
N ALA A 13 -4.64 3.98 -5.85
CA ALA A 13 -4.81 5.38 -6.22
C ALA A 13 -3.46 5.93 -6.62
N GLU A 14 -3.48 6.93 -7.49
CA GLU A 14 -2.21 7.48 -7.93
C GLU A 14 -2.43 8.85 -8.53
N THR A 15 -1.46 9.73 -8.29
CA THR A 15 -1.39 11.04 -8.90
C THR A 15 0.01 11.19 -9.47
N ASP A 16 0.32 12.40 -9.93
CA ASP A 16 1.63 12.63 -10.55
C ASP A 16 2.78 12.35 -9.61
N GLY A 17 2.62 12.66 -8.33
CA GLY A 17 3.72 12.49 -7.40
C GLY A 17 3.47 11.48 -6.29
N TYR A 18 2.25 11.00 -6.14
CA TYR A 18 1.87 10.13 -5.04
C TYR A 18 1.18 8.89 -5.56
N ALA A 19 1.32 7.81 -4.82
CA ALA A 19 0.66 6.57 -5.21
C ALA A 19 0.40 5.73 -3.98
N ILE A 20 -0.67 4.94 -4.04
CA ILE A 20 -1.00 3.98 -3.00
C ILE A 20 -1.22 2.64 -3.69
N TRP A 21 -0.54 1.61 -3.22
CA TRP A 21 -0.76 0.28 -3.77
C TRP A 21 -0.71 -0.74 -2.65
N SER A 22 -1.35 -1.87 -2.89
CA SER A 22 -1.31 -2.99 -1.97
C SER A 22 -0.51 -4.11 -2.59
N ALA A 23 0.07 -4.94 -1.73
CA ALA A 23 0.84 -6.09 -2.16
C ALA A 23 0.50 -7.26 -1.25
N GLU A 24 0.29 -8.43 -1.87
CA GLU A 24 0.06 -9.65 -1.12
C GLU A 24 1.38 -10.35 -0.88
N GLU A 25 1.65 -10.65 0.38
CA GLU A 25 2.88 -11.32 0.76
C GLU A 25 2.70 -12.84 0.69
N PRO A 26 3.81 -13.59 0.63
CA PRO A 26 3.71 -15.04 0.51
C PRO A 26 3.00 -15.70 1.69
N ASP A 27 3.01 -15.07 2.85
CA ASP A 27 2.37 -15.65 4.03
C ASP A 27 0.89 -15.31 4.11
N GLY A 28 0.34 -14.70 3.07
CA GLY A 28 -1.06 -14.36 3.02
C GLY A 28 -1.41 -12.99 3.58
N GLU A 29 -0.44 -12.28 4.07
CA GLU A 29 -0.69 -10.93 4.58
C GLU A 29 -0.68 -9.91 3.45
N THR A 30 -1.43 -8.84 3.65
CA THR A 30 -1.47 -7.75 2.70
C THR A 30 -0.79 -6.54 3.32
N THR A 31 0.09 -5.93 2.55
CA THR A 31 0.70 -4.67 2.95
C THR A 31 0.18 -3.56 2.06
N TYR A 32 0.14 -2.37 2.62
CA TYR A 32 -0.30 -1.19 1.90
C TYR A 32 0.86 -0.21 1.88
N ASN A 33 1.14 0.32 0.72
CA ASN A 33 2.32 1.15 0.52
C ASN A 33 1.88 2.50 0.03
N LEU A 34 2.36 3.52 0.72
CA LEU A 34 2.04 4.91 0.41
C LEU A 34 3.31 5.59 -0.03
N GLU A 35 3.37 5.92 -1.30
CA GLU A 35 4.55 6.57 -1.86
C GLU A 35 4.28 8.06 -2.00
N LEU A 36 5.08 8.87 -1.31
CA LEU A 36 4.90 10.31 -1.30
C LEU A 36 6.19 10.94 -1.81
N ASN A 37 6.23 11.19 -3.11
CA ASN A 37 7.37 11.87 -3.71
C ASN A 37 8.65 11.07 -3.52
N ASN A 38 9.39 11.31 -2.45
CA ASN A 38 10.66 10.62 -2.24
C ASN A 38 10.66 9.76 -0.98
N VAL A 39 9.50 9.42 -0.46
CA VAL A 39 9.41 8.56 0.72
C VAL A 39 8.31 7.53 0.49
N THR A 40 8.52 6.32 0.98
CA THR A 40 7.52 5.27 0.89
C THR A 40 7.25 4.75 2.29
N ILE A 41 5.99 4.70 2.67
CA ILE A 41 5.56 4.22 3.97
C ILE A 41 4.85 2.89 3.78
N HIS A 42 5.28 1.88 4.54
CA HIS A 42 4.68 0.56 4.49
C HIS A 42 3.78 0.37 5.69
N MET A 43 2.57 -0.11 5.45
CA MET A 43 1.60 -0.31 6.51
C MET A 43 1.00 -1.70 6.40
N PHE A 44 0.78 -2.32 7.55
CA PHE A 44 0.01 -3.54 7.60
C PHE A 44 -1.47 -3.20 7.67
N ASP A 45 -2.30 -4.25 7.64
CA ASP A 45 -3.73 -4.05 7.53
C ASP A 45 -4.29 -3.16 8.63
N GLU A 46 -3.88 -3.39 9.88
CA GLU A 46 -4.38 -2.59 10.99
C GLU A 46 -3.94 -1.15 10.89
N GLU A 47 -2.69 -0.93 10.50
CA GLU A 47 -2.18 0.42 10.35
C GLU A 47 -2.88 1.14 9.21
N TRP A 48 -3.16 0.40 8.15
CA TRP A 48 -3.88 0.95 7.01
C TRP A 48 -5.27 1.41 7.40
N LYS A 49 -5.97 0.59 8.19
CA LYS A 49 -7.30 0.97 8.66
C LYS A 49 -7.27 2.20 9.53
N GLU A 50 -6.26 2.30 10.37
CA GLU A 50 -6.09 3.47 11.23
C GLU A 50 -5.83 4.71 10.37
N PHE A 51 -5.00 4.55 9.35
CA PHE A 51 -4.69 5.65 8.46
C PHE A 51 -5.95 6.14 7.75
N LEU A 52 -6.77 5.21 7.26
CA LEU A 52 -8.01 5.59 6.59
C LEU A 52 -8.96 6.30 7.55
N ALA A 53 -9.01 5.84 8.78
CA ALA A 53 -9.86 6.49 9.78
C ALA A 53 -9.40 7.92 10.02
N LEU A 54 -8.10 8.13 10.01
CA LEU A 54 -7.56 9.48 10.17
C LEU A 54 -7.94 10.35 8.98
N ILE A 55 -7.82 9.82 7.79
CA ILE A 55 -8.13 10.58 6.57
C ILE A 55 -9.60 10.98 6.56
N LYS A 56 -10.48 10.10 7.04
CA LYS A 56 -11.91 10.39 7.04
C LYS A 56 -12.25 11.55 7.94
N LYS A 57 -11.36 11.93 8.82
CA LYS A 57 -11.60 13.09 9.70
C LYS A 57 -11.21 14.40 9.03
N LEU A 58 -10.64 14.36 7.86
CA LEU A 58 -10.34 15.57 7.11
C LEU A 58 -11.61 16.18 6.56
N LYS A 59 -11.59 17.48 6.42
CA LYS A 59 -12.76 18.21 5.94
C LYS A 59 -12.55 18.74 4.54
#